data_43635dad869300203fb1c385a0de17a1
#
_entry.id   43635dad869300203fb1c385a0de17a1
#
_cell.length_a   1.000
_cell.length_b   1.000
_cell.length_c   1.000
_cell.angle_alpha   90.00
_cell.angle_beta   90.00
_cell.angle_gamma   90.00
#
_symmetry.space_group_name_H-M   'P 1'
#
loop_
_entity.id
_entity.type
_entity.pdbx_description
1 polymer ?
#
loop_
_entity_poly.entity_id
_entity_poly.type
_entity_poly.pdbx_seq_one_letter_code
_entity_poly.pdbx_strand_id
1 'polypeptide(L)'
;MLLCLLIGCKNQGNDVVIKDIDDVNFYLENKKDPEKAQLMARIAYELNRENYKEAEKYFLKVAKYDKTAYVSIADMYYEHIDENEGKKRYEIAFEKGNKKAGTILGMIAEDNNDYKKAEEWYKKSLDKENVLGYKSFATFLYKTNRKNEAEKYFIEAGNRKDADSMLYLIKMYYMKKDTEKLKYWQDKILNTKEIFRFDDEANDLLEYSLSKDRMDKEFFELYIKGEESILKKDYDTAEKYFLQMEKLKKEGILYTADFYYRFKDEKEKGMEKYKKAYENGLKKAAVFIGIIEHRNRNIDEAKKWYRIAANAEYTDSQIYLAQIL
;
A
#
# COMPACT_ATOMS: atom_id res chain seq x y z
N MET A 1 3.04 8.52 -8.93
CA MET A 1 1.96 7.78 -8.24
C MET A 1 0.56 8.29 -8.61
N LEU A 2 0.34 9.61 -8.73
CA LEU A 2 -0.97 10.19 -9.13
C LEU A 2 -1.43 9.73 -10.53
N LEU A 3 -0.53 9.62 -11.49
CA LEU A 3 -0.88 9.24 -12.87
C LEU A 3 -1.46 7.81 -12.97
N CYS A 4 -0.95 6.85 -12.20
CA CYS A 4 -1.48 5.48 -12.19
C CYS A 4 -2.86 5.36 -11.55
N LEU A 5 -3.17 6.18 -10.52
CA LEU A 5 -4.49 6.23 -9.89
C LEU A 5 -5.56 6.87 -10.79
N LEU A 6 -5.17 7.86 -11.61
CA LEU A 6 -6.07 8.61 -12.50
C LEU A 6 -6.51 7.81 -13.73
N ILE A 7 -5.66 6.91 -14.24
CA ILE A 7 -5.93 6.20 -15.50
C ILE A 7 -6.71 4.90 -15.29
N GLY A 8 -6.99 4.54 -14.03
CA GLY A 8 -7.72 3.30 -13.73
C GLY A 8 -6.98 2.08 -14.29
N CYS A 9 -5.66 2.04 -14.12
CA CYS A 9 -4.82 0.92 -14.52
C CYS A 9 -5.21 -0.33 -13.73
N LYS A 10 -6.26 -1.01 -14.19
CA LYS A 10 -6.35 -2.45 -14.01
C LYS A 10 -5.27 -3.04 -14.91
N ASN A 11 -4.16 -3.42 -14.27
CA ASN A 11 -3.15 -4.34 -14.74
C ASN A 11 -3.35 -4.94 -16.14
N GLN A 12 -2.77 -4.29 -17.13
CA GLN A 12 -2.16 -4.94 -18.29
C GLN A 12 -0.95 -4.07 -18.63
N GLY A 13 0.23 -4.60 -18.36
CA GLY A 13 1.54 -4.03 -18.36
C GLY A 13 1.95 -3.09 -19.49
N ASN A 14 1.44 -1.88 -19.50
CA ASN A 14 1.96 -0.77 -20.27
C ASN A 14 1.57 0.51 -19.56
N ASP A 15 2.41 0.99 -18.65
CA ASP A 15 2.34 2.35 -18.16
C ASP A 15 2.75 3.30 -19.28
N VAL A 16 1.76 3.93 -19.91
CA VAL A 16 2.00 4.94 -20.94
C VAL A 16 2.44 6.21 -20.23
N VAL A 17 3.72 6.56 -20.36
CA VAL A 17 4.24 7.87 -19.93
C VAL A 17 3.83 8.90 -20.97
N ILE A 18 2.79 9.67 -20.68
CA ILE A 18 2.33 10.77 -21.54
C ILE A 18 3.27 11.96 -21.33
N LYS A 19 4.19 12.18 -22.27
CA LYS A 19 5.16 13.28 -22.25
C LYS A 19 4.69 14.50 -23.04
N ASP A 20 3.87 14.29 -24.07
CA ASP A 20 3.38 15.35 -24.97
C ASP A 20 1.97 15.03 -25.51
N ILE A 21 1.48 15.91 -26.42
CA ILE A 21 0.15 15.80 -27.01
C ILE A 21 0.02 14.63 -27.98
N ASP A 22 1.11 14.13 -28.54
CA ASP A 22 1.12 13.02 -29.49
C ASP A 22 0.97 11.68 -28.76
N ASP A 23 1.56 11.54 -27.58
CA ASP A 23 1.32 10.42 -26.65
C ASP A 23 -0.18 10.35 -26.27
N VAL A 24 -0.82 11.54 -26.10
CA VAL A 24 -2.26 11.63 -25.85
C VAL A 24 -3.07 11.03 -27.02
N ASN A 25 -2.73 11.38 -28.26
CA ASN A 25 -3.46 10.94 -29.44
C ASN A 25 -3.33 9.41 -29.64
N PHE A 26 -2.14 8.85 -29.44
CA PHE A 26 -1.92 7.42 -29.49
C PHE A 26 -2.74 6.66 -28.43
N TYR A 27 -2.87 7.23 -27.22
CA TYR A 27 -3.67 6.64 -26.13
C TYR A 27 -5.17 6.67 -26.44
N LEU A 28 -5.65 7.70 -27.17
CA LEU A 28 -7.05 7.87 -27.55
C LEU A 28 -7.56 6.86 -28.55
N GLU A 29 -6.71 6.40 -29.47
CA GLU A 29 -7.08 5.45 -30.53
C GLU A 29 -7.42 4.04 -29.98
N ASN A 30 -7.07 3.74 -28.73
CA ASN A 30 -7.15 2.40 -28.14
C ASN A 30 -8.16 2.25 -26.99
N LYS A 31 -9.05 3.23 -26.70
CA LYS A 31 -9.95 3.17 -25.54
C LYS A 31 -11.44 3.12 -25.91
N LYS A 32 -12.21 2.37 -25.08
CA LYS A 32 -13.66 2.18 -25.21
C LYS A 32 -14.50 3.46 -24.98
N ASP A 33 -13.95 4.50 -24.37
CA ASP A 33 -14.60 5.78 -24.10
C ASP A 33 -13.66 6.94 -24.49
N PRO A 34 -13.70 7.37 -25.75
CA PRO A 34 -12.79 8.39 -26.28
C PRO A 34 -12.89 9.74 -25.54
N GLU A 35 -14.10 10.15 -25.11
CA GLU A 35 -14.29 11.42 -24.42
C GLU A 35 -13.64 11.41 -23.03
N LYS A 36 -13.87 10.35 -22.26
CA LYS A 36 -13.22 10.19 -20.94
C LYS A 36 -11.70 10.09 -21.09
N ALA A 37 -11.21 9.34 -22.07
CA ALA A 37 -9.78 9.21 -22.34
C ALA A 37 -9.14 10.56 -22.68
N GLN A 38 -9.81 11.39 -23.51
CA GLN A 38 -9.35 12.73 -23.87
C GLN A 38 -9.27 13.66 -22.65
N LEU A 39 -10.29 13.62 -21.77
CA LEU A 39 -10.26 14.40 -20.52
C LEU A 39 -9.10 13.98 -19.62
N MET A 40 -8.88 12.66 -19.46
CA MET A 40 -7.78 12.14 -18.64
C MET A 40 -6.41 12.54 -19.19
N ALA A 41 -6.24 12.48 -20.50
CA ALA A 41 -5.01 12.91 -21.15
C ALA A 41 -4.75 14.42 -20.97
N ARG A 42 -5.80 15.24 -21.05
CA ARG A 42 -5.68 16.70 -20.76
C ARG A 42 -5.32 16.95 -19.30
N ILE A 43 -5.91 16.20 -18.35
CA ILE A 43 -5.54 16.28 -16.94
C ILE A 43 -4.05 15.97 -16.77
N ALA A 44 -3.56 14.85 -17.33
CA ALA A 44 -2.16 14.47 -17.23
C ALA A 44 -1.23 15.54 -17.80
N TYR A 45 -1.57 16.12 -18.96
CA TYR A 45 -0.82 17.21 -19.59
C TYR A 45 -0.73 18.45 -18.70
N GLU A 46 -1.86 18.89 -18.12
CA GLU A 46 -1.88 20.08 -17.26
C GLU A 46 -1.16 19.85 -15.92
N LEU A 47 -1.26 18.63 -15.34
CA LEU A 47 -0.53 18.26 -14.12
C LEU A 47 0.99 18.25 -14.34
N ASN A 48 1.47 17.74 -15.48
CA ASN A 48 2.91 17.76 -15.82
C ASN A 48 3.45 19.20 -15.96
N ARG A 49 2.59 20.17 -16.24
CA ARG A 49 2.94 21.59 -16.33
C ARG A 49 2.65 22.38 -15.04
N GLU A 50 2.27 21.68 -13.98
CA GLU A 50 1.87 22.28 -12.70
C GLU A 50 0.70 23.28 -12.84
N ASN A 51 -0.09 23.14 -13.91
CA ASN A 51 -1.24 23.99 -14.18
C ASN A 51 -2.51 23.45 -13.49
N TYR A 52 -2.48 23.41 -12.17
CA TYR A 52 -3.51 22.79 -11.34
C TYR A 52 -4.91 23.36 -11.54
N LYS A 53 -5.03 24.65 -11.86
CA LYS A 53 -6.33 25.29 -12.13
C LYS A 53 -7.00 24.78 -13.41
N GLU A 54 -6.22 24.52 -14.46
CA GLU A 54 -6.75 23.91 -15.68
C GLU A 54 -7.01 22.43 -15.47
N ALA A 55 -6.12 21.70 -14.79
CA ALA A 55 -6.35 20.30 -14.44
C ALA A 55 -7.68 20.13 -13.68
N GLU A 56 -7.98 20.98 -12.69
CA GLU A 56 -9.24 20.97 -11.95
C GLU A 56 -10.47 21.08 -12.86
N LYS A 57 -10.43 21.96 -13.86
CA LYS A 57 -11.55 22.13 -14.81
C LYS A 57 -11.84 20.83 -15.56
N TYR A 58 -10.80 20.11 -15.96
CA TYR A 58 -10.96 18.82 -16.62
C TYR A 58 -11.42 17.72 -15.64
N PHE A 59 -10.89 17.68 -14.41
CA PHE A 59 -11.41 16.81 -13.37
C PHE A 59 -12.91 17.02 -13.10
N LEU A 60 -13.37 18.26 -13.03
CA LEU A 60 -14.79 18.58 -12.85
C LEU A 60 -15.67 18.12 -14.03
N LYS A 61 -15.12 18.05 -15.25
CA LYS A 61 -15.83 17.42 -16.37
C LYS A 61 -15.94 15.91 -16.18
N VAL A 62 -14.84 15.24 -15.73
CA VAL A 62 -14.85 13.81 -15.41
C VAL A 62 -15.80 13.51 -14.26
N ALA A 63 -15.91 14.37 -13.26
CA ALA A 63 -16.78 14.20 -12.08
C ALA A 63 -18.27 14.09 -12.44
N LYS A 64 -18.69 14.52 -13.63
CA LYS A 64 -20.07 14.30 -14.12
C LYS A 64 -20.38 12.83 -14.37
N TYR A 65 -19.37 12.04 -14.71
CA TYR A 65 -19.48 10.62 -15.02
C TYR A 65 -18.91 9.74 -13.91
N ASP A 66 -17.91 10.25 -13.19
CA ASP A 66 -17.15 9.49 -12.20
C ASP A 66 -16.81 10.37 -10.98
N LYS A 67 -17.54 10.15 -9.89
CA LYS A 67 -17.38 10.92 -8.65
C LYS A 67 -16.00 10.73 -7.98
N THR A 68 -15.20 9.76 -8.41
CA THR A 68 -13.84 9.60 -7.89
C THR A 68 -12.95 10.79 -8.26
N ALA A 69 -13.26 11.50 -9.34
CA ALA A 69 -12.56 12.73 -9.74
C ALA A 69 -12.54 13.82 -8.65
N TYR A 70 -13.56 13.90 -7.78
CA TYR A 70 -13.53 14.82 -6.62
C TYR A 70 -12.42 14.47 -5.63
N VAL A 71 -12.13 13.17 -5.44
CA VAL A 71 -11.01 12.73 -4.60
C VAL A 71 -9.69 13.11 -5.26
N SER A 72 -9.57 12.91 -6.58
CA SER A 72 -8.35 13.29 -7.31
C SER A 72 -8.08 14.80 -7.27
N ILE A 73 -9.13 15.63 -7.30
CA ILE A 73 -8.97 17.09 -7.07
C ILE A 73 -8.43 17.33 -5.65
N ALA A 74 -8.98 16.65 -4.65
CA ALA A 74 -8.53 16.80 -3.27
C ALA A 74 -7.08 16.36 -3.08
N ASP A 75 -6.69 15.21 -3.67
CA ASP A 75 -5.31 14.69 -3.69
C ASP A 75 -4.35 15.74 -4.29
N MET A 76 -4.70 16.30 -5.46
CA MET A 76 -3.90 17.32 -6.15
C MET A 76 -3.68 18.56 -5.27
N TYR A 77 -4.74 19.07 -4.63
CA TYR A 77 -4.63 20.23 -3.75
C TYR A 77 -3.81 19.89 -2.50
N TYR A 78 -4.04 18.75 -1.90
CA TYR A 78 -3.36 18.32 -0.67
C TYR A 78 -1.85 18.10 -0.86
N GLU A 79 -1.46 17.49 -1.98
CA GLU A 79 -0.06 17.15 -2.26
C GLU A 79 0.74 18.31 -2.86
N HIS A 80 0.11 19.21 -3.62
CA HIS A 80 0.85 20.15 -4.47
C HIS A 80 0.52 21.63 -4.25
N ILE A 81 -0.55 21.98 -3.55
CA ILE A 81 -1.00 23.36 -3.43
C ILE A 81 -1.08 23.81 -1.97
N ASP A 82 -2.00 23.24 -1.21
CA ASP A 82 -2.24 23.56 0.20
C ASP A 82 -3.01 22.42 0.89
N GLU A 83 -2.43 21.88 1.96
CA GLU A 83 -3.03 20.77 2.71
C GLU A 83 -4.42 21.10 3.29
N ASN A 84 -4.64 22.33 3.77
CA ASN A 84 -5.93 22.70 4.36
C ASN A 84 -7.01 22.82 3.29
N GLU A 85 -6.64 23.34 2.12
CA GLU A 85 -7.54 23.40 0.98
C GLU A 85 -7.83 21.99 0.44
N GLY A 86 -6.83 21.11 0.42
CA GLY A 86 -7.00 19.69 0.10
C GLY A 86 -7.98 19.00 1.04
N LYS A 87 -7.86 19.23 2.38
CA LYS A 87 -8.80 18.70 3.38
C LYS A 87 -10.25 19.13 3.12
N LYS A 88 -10.47 20.42 2.84
CA LYS A 88 -11.81 20.93 2.46
C LYS A 88 -12.36 20.26 1.21
N ARG A 89 -11.51 19.99 0.23
CA ARG A 89 -11.91 19.30 -1.00
C ARG A 89 -12.23 17.82 -0.77
N TYR A 90 -11.56 17.15 0.18
CA TYR A 90 -11.99 15.82 0.62
C TYR A 90 -13.36 15.86 1.30
N GLU A 91 -13.67 16.89 2.11
CA GLU A 91 -15.00 17.08 2.70
C GLU A 91 -16.07 17.24 1.59
N ILE A 92 -15.79 18.07 0.58
CA ILE A 92 -16.67 18.21 -0.60
C ILE A 92 -16.83 16.88 -1.33
N ALA A 93 -15.76 16.13 -1.56
CA ALA A 93 -15.83 14.82 -2.19
C ALA A 93 -16.70 13.83 -1.40
N PHE A 94 -16.61 13.86 -0.08
CA PHE A 94 -17.46 13.08 0.81
C PHE A 94 -18.94 13.45 0.72
N GLU A 95 -19.24 14.75 0.72
CA GLU A 95 -20.61 15.29 0.54
C GLU A 95 -21.20 14.93 -0.84
N LYS A 96 -20.36 14.85 -1.88
CA LYS A 96 -20.75 14.34 -3.21
C LYS A 96 -20.96 12.82 -3.24
N GLY A 97 -20.82 12.15 -2.09
CA GLY A 97 -21.13 10.74 -1.88
C GLY A 97 -19.92 9.80 -2.05
N ASN A 98 -18.70 10.32 -2.20
CA ASN A 98 -17.52 9.48 -2.26
C ASN A 98 -17.02 9.13 -0.83
N LYS A 99 -17.41 7.94 -0.35
CA LYS A 99 -17.06 7.48 1.01
C LYS A 99 -15.55 7.31 1.22
N LYS A 100 -14.76 7.05 0.16
CA LYS A 100 -13.31 6.96 0.25
C LYS A 100 -12.68 8.27 0.76
N ALA A 101 -13.25 9.43 0.40
CA ALA A 101 -12.77 10.72 0.90
C ALA A 101 -12.86 10.82 2.44
N GLY A 102 -13.94 10.29 3.04
CA GLY A 102 -14.05 10.21 4.50
C GLY A 102 -12.98 9.30 5.13
N THR A 103 -12.63 8.20 4.46
CA THR A 103 -11.53 7.34 4.92
C THR A 103 -10.20 8.10 4.92
N ILE A 104 -9.92 8.86 3.87
CA ILE A 104 -8.69 9.66 3.76
C ILE A 104 -8.65 10.76 4.85
N LEU A 105 -9.78 11.44 5.10
CA LEU A 105 -9.88 12.40 6.21
C LEU A 105 -9.62 11.75 7.58
N GLY A 106 -10.07 10.52 7.75
CA GLY A 106 -9.76 9.71 8.94
C GLY A 106 -8.26 9.43 9.07
N MET A 107 -7.59 9.04 7.97
CA MET A 107 -6.14 8.82 7.96
C MET A 107 -5.36 10.11 8.26
N ILE A 108 -5.74 11.23 7.64
CA ILE A 108 -5.12 12.53 7.91
C ILE A 108 -5.27 12.94 9.37
N ALA A 109 -6.44 12.70 9.98
CA ALA A 109 -6.65 12.99 11.39
C ALA A 109 -5.82 12.05 12.30
N GLU A 110 -5.69 10.76 11.94
CA GLU A 110 -4.82 9.79 12.63
C GLU A 110 -3.35 10.22 12.60
N ASP A 111 -2.84 10.64 11.45
CA ASP A 111 -1.46 11.11 11.26
C ASP A 111 -1.18 12.38 12.10
N ASN A 112 -2.19 13.23 12.28
CA ASN A 112 -2.13 14.40 13.16
C ASN A 112 -2.39 14.06 14.65
N ASN A 113 -2.50 12.78 15.02
CA ASN A 113 -2.83 12.28 16.34
C ASN A 113 -4.19 12.74 16.90
N ASP A 114 -5.09 13.24 16.07
CA ASP A 114 -6.48 13.55 16.42
C ASP A 114 -7.34 12.28 16.30
N TYR A 115 -7.11 11.34 17.22
CA TYR A 115 -7.77 10.03 17.20
C TYR A 115 -9.30 10.09 17.33
N LYS A 116 -9.82 11.14 17.99
CA LYS A 116 -11.27 11.34 18.08
C LYS A 116 -11.85 11.67 16.71
N LYS A 117 -11.27 12.63 16.03
CA LYS A 117 -11.68 13.04 14.68
C LYS A 117 -11.45 11.93 13.66
N ALA A 118 -10.35 11.18 13.81
CA ALA A 118 -10.07 10.00 12.97
C ALA A 118 -11.19 8.97 13.09
N GLU A 119 -11.59 8.59 14.30
CA GLU A 119 -12.66 7.63 14.54
C GLU A 119 -14.01 8.11 13.99
N GLU A 120 -14.33 9.40 14.15
CA GLU A 120 -15.55 9.99 13.59
C GLU A 120 -15.60 9.88 12.06
N TRP A 121 -14.49 10.20 11.37
CA TRP A 121 -14.41 10.11 9.93
C TRP A 121 -14.44 8.67 9.42
N TYR A 122 -13.70 7.76 10.08
CA TYR A 122 -13.74 6.35 9.72
C TYR A 122 -15.17 5.79 9.83
N LYS A 123 -15.90 6.07 10.91
CA LYS A 123 -17.29 5.64 11.07
C LYS A 123 -18.21 6.18 9.98
N LYS A 124 -18.07 7.46 9.61
CA LYS A 124 -18.85 8.09 8.52
C LYS A 124 -18.53 7.49 7.16
N SER A 125 -17.30 6.99 6.97
CA SER A 125 -16.83 6.42 5.71
C SER A 125 -17.26 4.98 5.47
N LEU A 126 -17.80 4.29 6.47
CA LEU A 126 -18.24 2.90 6.32
C LEU A 126 -19.39 2.79 5.34
N ASP A 127 -19.17 2.04 4.27
CA ASP A 127 -20.12 1.74 3.22
C ASP A 127 -19.78 0.41 2.55
N LYS A 128 -20.78 -0.29 2.03
CA LYS A 128 -20.60 -1.62 1.41
C LYS A 128 -19.59 -1.63 0.27
N GLU A 129 -19.48 -0.54 -0.47
CA GLU A 129 -18.56 -0.39 -1.60
C GLU A 129 -17.19 0.16 -1.18
N ASN A 130 -17.07 0.69 0.03
CA ASN A 130 -15.84 1.26 0.56
C ASN A 130 -15.04 0.26 1.41
N VAL A 131 -14.47 -0.75 0.77
CA VAL A 131 -13.63 -1.77 1.44
C VAL A 131 -12.46 -1.12 2.19
N LEU A 132 -11.85 -0.08 1.61
CA LEU A 132 -10.78 0.70 2.24
C LEU A 132 -11.24 1.29 3.59
N GLY A 133 -12.49 1.75 3.70
CA GLY A 133 -13.04 2.28 4.94
C GLY A 133 -13.07 1.25 6.05
N TYR A 134 -13.53 0.03 5.76
CA TYR A 134 -13.52 -1.07 6.73
C TYR A 134 -12.10 -1.44 7.16
N LYS A 135 -11.18 -1.63 6.19
CA LYS A 135 -9.78 -1.94 6.48
C LYS A 135 -9.12 -0.88 7.34
N SER A 136 -9.22 0.38 6.94
CA SER A 136 -8.57 1.49 7.65
C SER A 136 -9.11 1.68 9.06
N PHE A 137 -10.43 1.57 9.24
CA PHE A 137 -11.00 1.65 10.57
C PHE A 137 -10.61 0.46 11.45
N ALA A 138 -10.58 -0.75 10.89
CA ALA A 138 -10.09 -1.92 11.61
C ALA A 138 -8.63 -1.76 12.04
N THR A 139 -7.76 -1.29 11.15
CA THR A 139 -6.36 -1.03 11.45
C THR A 139 -6.18 0.03 12.53
N PHE A 140 -6.94 1.13 12.47
CA PHE A 140 -6.98 2.16 13.50
C PHE A 140 -7.37 1.58 14.87
N LEU A 141 -8.43 0.79 14.93
CA LEU A 141 -8.87 0.13 16.16
C LEU A 141 -7.80 -0.85 16.69
N TYR A 142 -7.18 -1.60 15.79
CA TYR A 142 -6.11 -2.53 16.15
C TYR A 142 -4.90 -1.80 16.75
N LYS A 143 -4.44 -0.72 16.13
CA LYS A 143 -3.35 0.15 16.61
C LYS A 143 -3.67 0.79 17.97
N THR A 144 -4.93 1.16 18.20
CA THR A 144 -5.39 1.74 19.48
C THR A 144 -5.73 0.68 20.54
N ASN A 145 -5.26 -0.57 20.35
CA ASN A 145 -5.44 -1.73 21.26
C ASN A 145 -6.90 -2.18 21.43
N ARG A 146 -7.79 -1.81 20.52
CA ARG A 146 -9.21 -2.21 20.48
C ARG A 146 -9.42 -3.41 19.56
N LYS A 147 -8.57 -4.44 19.72
CA LYS A 147 -8.49 -5.60 18.83
C LYS A 147 -9.83 -6.34 18.64
N ASN A 148 -10.62 -6.50 19.69
CA ASN A 148 -11.93 -7.18 19.60
C ASN A 148 -12.93 -6.39 18.74
N GLU A 149 -12.85 -5.07 18.76
CA GLU A 149 -13.68 -4.23 17.91
C GLU A 149 -13.16 -4.23 16.46
N ALA A 150 -11.83 -4.26 16.27
CA ALA A 150 -11.21 -4.34 14.97
C ALA A 150 -11.62 -5.61 14.20
N GLU A 151 -11.75 -6.74 14.90
CA GLU A 151 -12.05 -8.06 14.31
C GLU A 151 -13.26 -8.01 13.39
N LYS A 152 -14.36 -7.40 13.81
CA LYS A 152 -15.59 -7.32 13.00
C LYS A 152 -15.38 -6.54 11.69
N TYR A 153 -14.59 -5.48 11.70
CA TYR A 153 -14.33 -4.68 10.50
C TYR A 153 -13.31 -5.33 9.57
N PHE A 154 -12.32 -6.05 10.11
CA PHE A 154 -11.46 -6.91 9.30
C PHE A 154 -12.27 -8.03 8.64
N ILE A 155 -13.25 -8.63 9.35
CA ILE A 155 -14.15 -9.64 8.76
C ILE A 155 -14.94 -9.03 7.59
N GLU A 156 -15.47 -7.82 7.76
CA GLU A 156 -16.23 -7.13 6.70
C GLU A 156 -15.36 -6.85 5.46
N ALA A 157 -14.12 -6.37 5.64
CA ALA A 157 -13.20 -6.14 4.54
C ALA A 157 -12.71 -7.46 3.91
N GLY A 158 -12.32 -8.46 4.72
CA GLY A 158 -11.88 -9.76 4.25
C GLY A 158 -12.97 -10.54 3.50
N ASN A 159 -14.26 -10.38 3.89
CA ASN A 159 -15.39 -10.94 3.14
C ASN A 159 -15.54 -10.30 1.75
N ARG A 160 -15.01 -9.08 1.58
CA ARG A 160 -14.94 -8.36 0.29
C ARG A 160 -13.62 -8.56 -0.43
N LYS A 161 -12.88 -9.61 -0.08
CA LYS A 161 -11.62 -10.04 -0.70
C LYS A 161 -10.43 -9.11 -0.42
N ASP A 162 -10.45 -8.31 0.66
CA ASP A 162 -9.27 -7.56 1.09
C ASP A 162 -8.26 -8.51 1.75
N ALA A 163 -7.11 -8.70 1.11
CA ALA A 163 -6.09 -9.64 1.55
C ALA A 163 -5.41 -9.22 2.86
N ASP A 164 -5.12 -7.93 2.99
CA ASP A 164 -4.47 -7.41 4.21
C ASP A 164 -5.36 -7.70 5.43
N SER A 165 -6.67 -7.48 5.30
CA SER A 165 -7.63 -7.80 6.36
C SER A 165 -7.69 -9.28 6.67
N MET A 166 -7.61 -10.15 5.65
CA MET A 166 -7.53 -11.60 5.87
C MET A 166 -6.25 -11.98 6.61
N LEU A 167 -5.10 -11.38 6.27
CA LEU A 167 -3.83 -11.61 6.99
C LEU A 167 -3.90 -11.13 8.44
N TYR A 168 -4.52 -9.97 8.71
CA TYR A 168 -4.76 -9.54 10.10
C TYR A 168 -5.61 -10.58 10.88
N LEU A 169 -6.64 -11.13 10.26
CA LEU A 169 -7.47 -12.16 10.89
C LEU A 169 -6.69 -13.45 11.12
N ILE A 170 -5.84 -13.88 10.17
CA ILE A 170 -4.95 -15.03 10.32
C ILE A 170 -4.01 -14.81 11.53
N LYS A 171 -3.34 -13.65 11.61
CA LYS A 171 -2.49 -13.29 12.75
C LYS A 171 -3.27 -13.33 14.08
N MET A 172 -4.46 -12.71 14.11
CA MET A 172 -5.29 -12.65 15.31
C MET A 172 -5.75 -14.04 15.78
N TYR A 173 -6.24 -14.89 14.88
CA TYR A 173 -6.71 -16.23 15.24
C TYR A 173 -5.57 -17.18 15.53
N TYR A 174 -4.42 -17.03 14.89
CA TYR A 174 -3.20 -17.75 15.24
C TYR A 174 -2.80 -17.47 16.70
N MET A 175 -2.75 -16.21 17.11
CA MET A 175 -2.42 -15.82 18.49
C MET A 175 -3.49 -16.24 19.51
N LYS A 176 -4.78 -16.21 19.13
CA LYS A 176 -5.89 -16.71 19.95
C LYS A 176 -5.95 -18.24 20.03
N LYS A 177 -5.16 -18.96 19.23
CA LYS A 177 -5.20 -20.43 19.08
C LYS A 177 -6.59 -20.94 18.64
N ASP A 178 -7.36 -20.10 17.94
CA ASP A 178 -8.65 -20.45 17.34
C ASP A 178 -8.40 -21.12 15.98
N THR A 179 -8.18 -22.44 16.03
CA THR A 179 -7.75 -23.22 14.86
C THR A 179 -8.83 -23.31 13.77
N GLU A 180 -10.09 -23.22 14.13
CA GLU A 180 -11.22 -23.28 13.19
C GLU A 180 -11.26 -22.00 12.34
N LYS A 181 -11.31 -20.82 12.99
CA LYS A 181 -11.33 -19.53 12.29
C LYS A 181 -10.01 -19.25 11.57
N LEU A 182 -8.88 -19.68 12.15
CA LEU A 182 -7.58 -19.60 11.49
C LEU A 182 -7.63 -20.33 10.14
N LYS A 183 -8.05 -21.59 10.14
CA LYS A 183 -8.16 -22.38 8.91
C LYS A 183 -9.13 -21.76 7.91
N TYR A 184 -10.28 -21.28 8.38
CA TYR A 184 -11.26 -20.62 7.51
C TYR A 184 -10.64 -19.46 6.72
N TRP A 185 -9.86 -18.58 7.37
CA TRP A 185 -9.25 -17.44 6.70
C TRP A 185 -8.05 -17.81 5.84
N GLN A 186 -7.27 -18.83 6.25
CA GLN A 186 -6.21 -19.39 5.40
C GLN A 186 -6.78 -19.98 4.10
N ASP A 187 -7.83 -20.77 4.18
CA ASP A 187 -8.48 -21.34 2.99
C ASP A 187 -9.08 -20.24 2.11
N LYS A 188 -9.67 -19.22 2.73
CA LYS A 188 -10.30 -18.12 2.01
C LYS A 188 -9.30 -17.27 1.24
N ILE A 189 -8.17 -16.92 1.84
CA ILE A 189 -7.13 -16.13 1.18
C ILE A 189 -6.49 -16.94 0.03
N LEU A 190 -6.22 -18.22 0.21
CA LEU A 190 -5.70 -19.11 -0.83
C LEU A 190 -6.62 -19.21 -2.06
N ASN A 191 -7.93 -19.15 -1.84
CA ASN A 191 -8.91 -19.17 -2.93
C ASN A 191 -9.07 -17.81 -3.64
N THR A 192 -8.44 -16.77 -3.16
CA THR A 192 -8.52 -15.43 -3.75
C THR A 192 -7.36 -15.21 -4.72
N LYS A 193 -7.43 -15.85 -5.90
CA LYS A 193 -6.34 -15.96 -6.91
C LYS A 193 -5.70 -14.65 -7.39
N GLU A 194 -6.30 -13.49 -7.11
CA GLU A 194 -5.80 -12.19 -7.60
C GLU A 194 -4.85 -11.49 -6.62
N ILE A 195 -4.71 -11.99 -5.39
CA ILE A 195 -4.10 -11.25 -4.28
C ILE A 195 -2.59 -11.37 -4.25
N PHE A 196 -2.07 -12.54 -4.61
CA PHE A 196 -0.64 -12.85 -4.48
C PHE A 196 0.22 -12.41 -5.66
N ARG A 197 -0.32 -11.60 -6.58
CA ARG A 197 0.45 -11.16 -7.75
C ARG A 197 1.55 -10.16 -7.45
N PHE A 198 1.49 -9.46 -6.28
CA PHE A 198 2.33 -8.28 -6.04
C PHE A 198 2.88 -8.15 -4.62
N ASP A 199 2.57 -9.06 -3.70
CA ASP A 199 3.02 -8.98 -2.30
C ASP A 199 3.65 -10.29 -1.85
N ASP A 200 4.95 -10.43 -2.15
CA ASP A 200 5.75 -11.59 -1.75
C ASP A 200 5.84 -11.76 -0.22
N GLU A 201 5.77 -10.66 0.56
CA GLU A 201 5.81 -10.72 2.02
C GLU A 201 4.54 -11.36 2.57
N ALA A 202 3.38 -11.00 2.02
CA ALA A 202 2.10 -11.61 2.38
C ALA A 202 2.07 -13.12 2.07
N ASN A 203 2.68 -13.53 0.95
CA ASN A 203 2.81 -14.94 0.58
C ASN A 203 3.70 -15.70 1.56
N ASP A 204 4.90 -15.18 1.87
CA ASP A 204 5.83 -15.78 2.82
C ASP A 204 5.17 -15.94 4.19
N LEU A 205 4.46 -14.92 4.67
CA LEU A 205 3.76 -14.96 5.96
C LEU A 205 2.63 -15.98 5.99
N LEU A 206 1.90 -16.10 4.89
CA LEU A 206 0.86 -17.12 4.77
C LEU A 206 1.46 -18.51 4.76
N GLU A 207 2.54 -18.75 4.02
CA GLU A 207 3.26 -20.04 4.01
C GLU A 207 3.76 -20.41 5.40
N TYR A 208 4.37 -19.48 6.14
CA TYR A 208 4.78 -19.74 7.53
C TYR A 208 3.59 -20.07 8.45
N SER A 209 2.46 -19.39 8.27
CA SER A 209 1.26 -19.69 9.06
C SER A 209 0.67 -21.07 8.79
N LEU A 210 0.85 -21.59 7.58
CA LEU A 210 0.37 -22.91 7.12
C LEU A 210 1.37 -24.02 7.43
N SER A 211 2.63 -23.69 7.64
CA SER A 211 3.71 -24.65 7.83
C SER A 211 3.47 -25.52 9.07
N LYS A 212 3.86 -26.80 8.96
CA LYS A 212 3.94 -27.73 10.10
C LYS A 212 5.30 -27.67 10.78
N ASP A 213 6.28 -27.04 10.16
CA ASP A 213 7.62 -26.90 10.72
C ASP A 213 7.60 -25.97 11.94
N ARG A 214 8.30 -26.40 12.99
CA ARG A 214 8.36 -25.64 14.25
C ARG A 214 9.06 -24.30 14.08
N MET A 215 10.10 -24.25 13.27
CA MET A 215 10.91 -23.05 13.04
C MET A 215 10.10 -22.00 12.28
N ASP A 216 9.30 -22.41 11.28
CA ASP A 216 8.42 -21.50 10.54
C ASP A 216 7.34 -20.91 11.44
N LYS A 217 6.76 -21.72 12.33
CA LYS A 217 5.79 -21.24 13.32
C LYS A 217 6.40 -20.24 14.29
N GLU A 218 7.60 -20.52 14.80
CA GLU A 218 8.32 -19.62 15.71
C GLU A 218 8.67 -18.31 14.98
N PHE A 219 9.10 -18.37 13.73
CA PHE A 219 9.37 -17.21 12.89
C PHE A 219 8.12 -16.33 12.71
N PHE A 220 6.98 -16.96 12.41
CA PHE A 220 5.70 -16.26 12.26
C PHE A 220 5.23 -15.60 13.57
N GLU A 221 5.39 -16.28 14.71
CA GLU A 221 5.08 -15.70 16.02
C GLU A 221 5.95 -14.51 16.36
N LEU A 222 7.25 -14.58 16.08
CA LEU A 222 8.19 -13.46 16.30
C LEU A 222 7.83 -12.27 15.43
N TYR A 223 7.47 -12.49 14.16
CA TYR A 223 6.99 -11.46 13.26
C TYR A 223 5.76 -10.73 13.84
N ILE A 224 4.72 -11.48 14.25
CA ILE A 224 3.50 -10.90 14.83
C ILE A 224 3.84 -10.05 16.06
N LYS A 225 4.69 -10.56 16.97
CA LYS A 225 5.09 -9.84 18.19
C LYS A 225 5.88 -8.56 17.85
N GLY A 226 6.75 -8.61 16.83
CA GLY A 226 7.49 -7.47 16.33
C GLY A 226 6.55 -6.37 15.82
N GLU A 227 5.61 -6.73 14.93
CA GLU A 227 4.60 -5.81 14.42
C GLU A 227 3.71 -5.21 15.51
N GLU A 228 3.24 -6.03 16.47
CA GLU A 228 2.46 -5.53 17.59
C GLU A 228 3.24 -4.53 18.45
N SER A 229 4.55 -4.72 18.58
CA SER A 229 5.42 -3.78 19.30
C SER A 229 5.59 -2.48 18.52
N ILE A 230 5.74 -2.52 17.19
CA ILE A 230 5.73 -1.32 16.33
C ILE A 230 4.43 -0.54 16.51
N LEU A 231 3.29 -1.21 16.48
CA LEU A 231 1.98 -0.55 16.65
C LEU A 231 1.84 0.16 18.00
N LYS A 232 2.53 -0.35 19.03
CA LYS A 232 2.61 0.29 20.37
C LYS A 232 3.71 1.34 20.47
N LYS A 233 4.46 1.59 19.38
CA LYS A 233 5.66 2.43 19.36
C LYS A 233 6.77 1.96 20.30
N ASP A 234 6.75 0.69 20.73
CA ASP A 234 7.79 0.04 21.52
C ASP A 234 8.85 -0.56 20.58
N TYR A 235 9.64 0.34 20.01
CA TYR A 235 10.64 -0.03 19.01
C TYR A 235 11.78 -0.89 19.55
N ASP A 236 12.10 -0.77 20.84
CA ASP A 236 13.16 -1.58 21.47
C ASP A 236 12.73 -3.02 21.65
N THR A 237 11.45 -3.27 21.94
CA THR A 237 10.90 -4.62 21.99
C THR A 237 10.72 -5.18 20.57
N ALA A 238 10.29 -4.37 19.60
CA ALA A 238 10.20 -4.76 18.21
C ALA A 238 11.55 -5.23 17.66
N GLU A 239 12.62 -4.44 17.91
CA GLU A 239 13.99 -4.78 17.50
C GLU A 239 14.43 -6.16 18.03
N LYS A 240 14.16 -6.45 19.30
CA LYS A 240 14.49 -7.76 19.88
C LYS A 240 13.84 -8.91 19.12
N TYR A 241 12.57 -8.78 18.74
CA TYR A 241 11.87 -9.82 18.00
C TYR A 241 12.43 -9.97 16.57
N PHE A 242 12.66 -8.87 15.84
CA PHE A 242 13.24 -8.96 14.50
C PHE A 242 14.66 -9.51 14.51
N LEU A 243 15.48 -9.18 15.49
CA LEU A 243 16.81 -9.76 15.66
C LEU A 243 16.75 -11.26 16.02
N GLN A 244 15.72 -11.73 16.71
CA GLN A 244 15.51 -13.16 16.92
C GLN A 244 15.10 -13.87 15.62
N MET A 245 14.26 -13.25 14.80
CA MET A 245 13.93 -13.77 13.47
C MET A 245 15.18 -13.90 12.59
N GLU A 246 16.07 -12.91 12.60
CA GLU A 246 17.33 -12.95 11.85
C GLU A 246 18.27 -14.10 12.30
N LYS A 247 18.25 -14.43 13.60
CA LYS A 247 19.01 -15.58 14.13
C LYS A 247 18.36 -16.92 13.79
N LEU A 248 17.05 -16.93 13.68
CA LEU A 248 16.29 -18.15 13.43
C LEU A 248 16.39 -18.59 11.97
N LYS A 249 16.22 -17.63 11.03
CA LYS A 249 16.26 -17.86 9.59
C LYS A 249 16.95 -16.68 8.89
N LYS A 250 17.69 -16.99 7.81
CA LYS A 250 18.40 -15.95 7.03
C LYS A 250 17.47 -14.86 6.46
N GLU A 251 16.20 -15.21 6.15
CA GLU A 251 15.17 -14.30 5.66
C GLU A 251 14.83 -13.22 6.68
N GLY A 252 15.01 -13.47 7.96
CA GLY A 252 14.78 -12.51 9.04
C GLY A 252 15.57 -11.21 8.93
N ILE A 253 16.70 -11.23 8.20
CA ILE A 253 17.49 -10.02 7.95
C ILE A 253 16.71 -8.99 7.11
N LEU A 254 15.81 -9.42 6.22
CA LEU A 254 14.97 -8.51 5.41
C LEU A 254 13.99 -7.73 6.30
N TYR A 255 13.36 -8.42 7.24
CA TYR A 255 12.43 -7.79 8.20
C TYR A 255 13.15 -6.86 9.16
N THR A 256 14.36 -7.22 9.59
CA THR A 256 15.19 -6.34 10.43
C THR A 256 15.64 -5.10 9.65
N ALA A 257 15.98 -5.25 8.36
CA ALA A 257 16.36 -4.14 7.49
C ALA A 257 15.20 -3.16 7.30
N ASP A 258 14.00 -3.67 6.99
CA ASP A 258 12.78 -2.86 6.85
C ASP A 258 12.45 -2.11 8.16
N PHE A 259 12.55 -2.79 9.28
CA PHE A 259 12.33 -2.19 10.59
C PHE A 259 13.26 -1.00 10.86
N TYR A 260 14.57 -1.13 10.63
CA TYR A 260 15.51 -0.01 10.83
C TYR A 260 15.23 1.13 9.86
N TYR A 261 14.95 0.80 8.60
CA TYR A 261 14.73 1.81 7.56
C TYR A 261 13.46 2.63 7.78
N ARG A 262 12.36 1.98 8.17
CA ARG A 262 11.01 2.59 8.22
C ARG A 262 10.59 3.10 9.59
N PHE A 263 11.04 2.46 10.65
CA PHE A 263 10.48 2.68 11.98
C PHE A 263 11.48 3.22 13.01
N LYS A 264 12.75 2.83 12.91
CA LYS A 264 13.79 3.33 13.84
C LYS A 264 14.48 4.59 13.33
N ASP A 265 14.20 5.03 12.11
CA ASP A 265 14.88 6.13 11.40
C ASP A 265 16.43 5.95 11.30
N GLU A 266 16.88 4.70 11.37
CA GLU A 266 18.27 4.28 11.17
C GLU A 266 18.46 3.81 9.72
N LYS A 267 18.23 4.73 8.75
CA LYS A 267 18.15 4.39 7.31
C LYS A 267 19.42 3.77 6.75
N GLU A 268 20.59 4.25 7.19
CA GLU A 268 21.89 3.72 6.78
C GLU A 268 22.05 2.27 7.22
N LYS A 269 21.66 1.96 8.45
CA LYS A 269 21.72 0.61 9.02
C LYS A 269 20.73 -0.33 8.32
N GLY A 270 19.53 0.17 8.00
CA GLY A 270 18.56 -0.57 7.19
C GLY A 270 19.11 -0.91 5.82
N MET A 271 19.70 0.06 5.12
CA MET A 271 20.34 -0.14 3.81
C MET A 271 21.53 -1.12 3.88
N GLU A 272 22.38 -1.02 4.91
CA GLU A 272 23.48 -1.95 5.12
C GLU A 272 22.97 -3.39 5.27
N LYS A 273 21.92 -3.59 6.06
CA LYS A 273 21.29 -4.91 6.22
C LYS A 273 20.68 -5.44 4.94
N TYR A 274 20.05 -4.60 4.12
CA TYR A 274 19.56 -5.05 2.80
C TYR A 274 20.72 -5.47 1.88
N LYS A 275 21.83 -4.73 1.85
CA LYS A 275 23.03 -5.11 1.09
C LYS A 275 23.61 -6.45 1.57
N LYS A 276 23.70 -6.63 2.89
CA LYS A 276 24.15 -7.88 3.51
C LYS A 276 23.19 -9.04 3.20
N ALA A 277 21.88 -8.80 3.19
CA ALA A 277 20.90 -9.78 2.78
C ALA A 277 21.14 -10.25 1.34
N TYR A 278 21.41 -9.32 0.42
CA TYR A 278 21.73 -9.62 -0.96
C TYR A 278 23.02 -10.44 -1.10
N GLU A 279 24.09 -10.05 -0.38
CA GLU A 279 25.38 -10.78 -0.33
C GLU A 279 25.22 -12.20 0.20
N ASN A 280 24.29 -12.40 1.13
CA ASN A 280 23.90 -13.71 1.67
C ASN A 280 22.97 -14.52 0.72
N GLY A 281 22.80 -14.06 -0.52
CA GLY A 281 22.05 -14.75 -1.56
C GLY A 281 20.53 -14.49 -1.54
N LEU A 282 20.04 -13.59 -0.69
CA LEU A 282 18.64 -13.15 -0.69
C LEU A 282 18.41 -12.10 -1.77
N LYS A 283 18.23 -12.55 -3.00
CA LYS A 283 18.10 -11.68 -4.18
C LYS A 283 16.94 -10.71 -4.11
N LYS A 284 15.88 -11.03 -3.33
CA LYS A 284 14.75 -10.14 -3.04
C LYS A 284 15.21 -8.80 -2.44
N ALA A 285 16.31 -8.76 -1.71
CA ALA A 285 16.88 -7.52 -1.18
C ALA A 285 17.18 -6.48 -2.26
N ALA A 286 17.50 -6.90 -3.49
CA ALA A 286 17.76 -5.99 -4.61
C ALA A 286 16.51 -5.17 -5.00
N VAL A 287 15.31 -5.72 -4.83
CA VAL A 287 14.04 -4.99 -5.04
C VAL A 287 13.95 -3.81 -4.08
N PHE A 288 14.15 -4.07 -2.78
CA PHE A 288 14.06 -3.05 -1.73
C PHE A 288 15.14 -1.97 -1.89
N ILE A 289 16.38 -2.37 -2.21
CA ILE A 289 17.45 -1.41 -2.46
C ILE A 289 17.09 -0.54 -3.67
N GLY A 290 16.59 -1.13 -4.76
CA GLY A 290 16.17 -0.38 -5.95
C GLY A 290 15.07 0.63 -5.62
N ILE A 291 14.06 0.26 -4.82
CA ILE A 291 12.98 1.16 -4.37
C ILE A 291 13.55 2.32 -3.53
N ILE A 292 14.47 2.03 -2.63
CA ILE A 292 15.10 3.03 -1.77
C ILE A 292 15.91 4.03 -2.59
N GLU A 293 16.75 3.54 -3.51
CA GLU A 293 17.57 4.40 -4.38
C GLU A 293 16.68 5.26 -5.30
N HIS A 294 15.58 4.70 -5.79
CA HIS A 294 14.62 5.45 -6.60
C HIS A 294 13.96 6.59 -5.79
N ARG A 295 13.52 6.32 -4.56
CA ARG A 295 12.97 7.34 -3.66
C ARG A 295 13.98 8.44 -3.31
N ASN A 296 15.25 8.08 -3.21
CA ASN A 296 16.36 9.02 -2.97
C ASN A 296 16.78 9.78 -4.25
N ARG A 297 16.07 9.58 -5.37
CA ARG A 297 16.38 10.15 -6.69
C ARG A 297 17.73 9.70 -7.29
N ASN A 298 18.30 8.63 -6.80
CA ASN A 298 19.50 7.99 -7.34
C ASN A 298 19.14 7.04 -8.49
N ILE A 299 18.61 7.61 -9.58
CA ILE A 299 17.97 6.86 -10.68
C ILE A 299 18.91 5.82 -11.30
N ASP A 300 20.19 6.13 -11.51
CA ASP A 300 21.16 5.20 -12.11
C ASP A 300 21.43 3.98 -11.21
N GLU A 301 21.54 4.19 -9.89
CA GLU A 301 21.67 3.08 -8.94
C GLU A 301 20.38 2.28 -8.86
N ALA A 302 19.21 2.93 -8.83
CA ALA A 302 17.93 2.25 -8.86
C ALA A 302 17.80 1.34 -10.09
N LYS A 303 18.17 1.82 -11.28
CA LYS A 303 18.19 1.03 -12.52
C LYS A 303 19.07 -0.21 -12.40
N LYS A 304 20.25 -0.09 -11.79
CA LYS A 304 21.15 -1.25 -11.59
C LYS A 304 20.49 -2.30 -10.70
N TRP A 305 19.95 -1.89 -9.55
CA TRP A 305 19.33 -2.81 -8.60
C TRP A 305 18.05 -3.45 -9.16
N TYR A 306 17.22 -2.69 -9.88
CA TYR A 306 16.05 -3.26 -10.53
C TYR A 306 16.42 -4.26 -11.65
N ARG A 307 17.52 -4.03 -12.40
CA ARG A 307 18.01 -5.04 -13.38
C ARG A 307 18.46 -6.33 -12.69
N ILE A 308 19.17 -6.22 -11.57
CA ILE A 308 19.58 -7.38 -10.77
C ILE A 308 18.37 -8.17 -10.30
N ALA A 309 17.37 -7.49 -9.76
CA ALA A 309 16.14 -8.11 -9.28
C ALA A 309 15.28 -8.68 -10.42
N ALA A 310 15.17 -7.98 -11.55
CA ALA A 310 14.45 -8.46 -12.73
C ALA A 310 15.09 -9.73 -13.32
N ASN A 311 16.41 -9.81 -13.33
CA ASN A 311 17.16 -11.02 -13.75
C ASN A 311 16.97 -12.20 -12.77
N ALA A 312 16.51 -11.93 -11.56
CA ALA A 312 16.13 -12.94 -10.58
C ALA A 312 14.61 -13.24 -10.60
N GLU A 313 13.91 -12.82 -11.67
CA GLU A 313 12.49 -13.08 -11.95
C GLU A 313 11.50 -12.36 -11.01
N TYR A 314 11.93 -11.32 -10.27
CA TYR A 314 11.03 -10.49 -9.49
C TYR A 314 10.23 -9.54 -10.41
N THR A 315 8.95 -9.82 -10.59
CA THR A 315 8.05 -9.12 -11.52
C THR A 315 7.93 -7.62 -11.24
N ASP A 316 7.87 -7.23 -9.96
CA ASP A 316 7.78 -5.82 -9.57
C ASP A 316 8.98 -5.02 -10.06
N SER A 317 10.17 -5.62 -10.02
CA SER A 317 11.40 -4.98 -10.51
C SER A 317 11.40 -4.77 -12.02
N GLN A 318 10.76 -5.65 -12.78
CA GLN A 318 10.56 -5.47 -14.23
C GLN A 318 9.67 -4.26 -14.51
N ILE A 319 8.60 -4.11 -13.71
CA ILE A 319 7.68 -2.96 -13.80
C ILE A 319 8.39 -1.66 -13.44
N TYR A 320 9.07 -1.62 -12.28
CA TYR A 320 9.83 -0.43 -11.86
C TYR A 320 10.94 -0.06 -12.84
N LEU A 321 11.62 -1.04 -13.41
CA LEU A 321 12.65 -0.79 -14.41
C LEU A 321 12.05 -0.16 -15.68
N ALA A 322 10.91 -0.65 -16.14
CA ALA A 322 10.20 -0.09 -17.29
C ALA A 322 9.72 1.35 -17.06
N GLN A 323 9.39 1.72 -15.82
CA GLN A 323 8.95 3.08 -15.45
C GLN A 323 10.08 4.12 -15.46
N ILE A 324 11.34 3.72 -15.33
CA ILE A 324 12.49 4.61 -15.19
C ILE A 324 13.49 4.53 -16.35
N LEU A 325 13.24 3.68 -17.38
CA LEU A 325 13.99 3.62 -18.63
C LEU A 325 13.53 4.67 -19.60
#